data_c47ed4ed8ee9ca66bfbb9e2c9b9f2ffa
#
_entry.id   c47ed4ed8ee9ca66bfbb9e2c9b9f2ffa
#
_cell.length_a   1.000
_cell.length_b   1.000
_cell.length_c   1.000
_cell.angle_alpha   90.00
_cell.angle_beta   90.00
_cell.angle_gamma   90.00
#
_symmetry.space_group_name_H-M   'P 1'
#
loop_
_entity.id
_entity.type
_entity.pdbx_description
1 polymer ?
#
loop_
_entity_poly.entity_id
_entity_poly.type
_entity_poly.pdbx_seq_one_letter_code
_entity_poly.pdbx_strand_id
1 'polypeptide(L)'
;MLEGTDGVEGHLDAKELLKVIQTLPAGFRAVFNMFALEGYSHKEIAEQLNISEGTSKSQYSRARAYLQKLLTDEKKSKVENIFYS
;
A
#
# COMPACT_ATOMS: atom_id res chain seq x y z
N MET A 1 -8.34 19.37 3.14
CA MET A 1 -8.33 19.08 3.60
C MET A 1 -8.24 18.27 4.05
N LEU A 2 -7.84 18.12 3.97
CA LEU A 2 -7.74 17.27 4.56
C LEU A 2 -8.38 17.22 5.68
N GLU A 3 -8.93 17.96 6.10
CA GLU A 3 -9.58 17.93 7.19
C GLU A 3 -10.40 16.91 7.21
N GLY A 4 -10.93 16.69 6.22
CA GLY A 4 -11.75 15.60 6.19
C GLY A 4 -11.12 14.45 6.77
N THR A 5 -9.90 14.47 6.76
CA THR A 5 -9.28 13.30 7.19
C THR A 5 -9.26 13.18 8.63
N ASP A 6 -9.59 14.19 9.32
CA ASP A 6 -9.57 14.02 10.64
C ASP A 6 -10.52 13.12 11.11
N GLY A 7 -11.59 13.10 10.62
CA GLY A 7 -12.55 12.27 11.13
C GLY A 7 -12.38 10.90 10.82
N VAL A 8 -11.32 10.56 10.24
CA VAL A 8 -11.23 9.27 9.79
C VAL A 8 -10.54 8.45 10.78
N GLU A 9 -11.18 8.14 11.84
CA GLU A 9 -10.60 7.29 12.78
C GLU A 9 -10.42 5.96 12.22
N GLY A 10 -9.40 5.33 12.48
CA GLY A 10 -9.13 4.01 11.97
C GLY A 10 -8.41 3.98 10.66
N HIS A 11 -8.25 5.14 10.04
CA HIS A 11 -7.53 5.20 8.80
C HIS A 11 -6.14 5.75 9.06
N LEU A 12 -5.20 5.42 8.24
CA LEU A 12 -3.87 5.93 8.36
C LEU A 12 -3.79 7.26 7.63
N ASP A 13 -3.04 8.19 8.15
CA ASP A 13 -2.82 9.43 7.42
C ASP A 13 -1.74 9.16 6.35
N ALA A 14 -1.47 10.13 5.51
CA ALA A 14 -0.57 9.97 4.39
C ALA A 14 0.83 9.60 4.85
N LYS A 15 1.27 10.18 5.95
CA LYS A 15 2.59 9.90 6.46
C LYS A 15 2.72 8.47 6.93
N GLU A 16 1.72 7.98 7.63
CA GLU A 16 1.73 6.59 8.09
C GLU A 16 1.65 5.63 6.93
N LEU A 17 0.85 5.95 5.94
CA LEU A 17 0.74 5.10 4.77
C LEU A 17 2.07 5.00 4.04
N LEU A 18 2.79 6.10 3.90
CA LEU A 18 4.10 6.07 3.27
C LEU A 18 5.07 5.21 4.06
N LYS A 19 5.00 5.24 5.38
CA LYS A 19 5.86 4.39 6.19
C LYS A 19 5.56 2.92 5.94
N VAL A 20 4.28 2.58 5.84
CA VAL A 20 3.89 1.20 5.58
C VAL A 20 4.36 0.77 4.20
N ILE A 21 4.22 1.64 3.22
CA ILE A 21 4.67 1.32 1.87
C ILE A 21 6.17 1.05 1.86
N GLN A 22 6.93 1.77 2.67
CA GLN A 22 8.37 1.56 2.72
C GLN A 22 8.75 0.22 3.31
N THR A 23 7.84 -0.45 3.97
CA THR A 23 8.13 -1.79 4.49
C THR A 23 7.93 -2.88 3.45
N LEU A 24 7.38 -2.54 2.28
CA LEU A 24 7.21 -3.54 1.24
C LEU A 24 8.54 -4.01 0.70
N PRO A 25 8.63 -5.26 0.30
CA PRO A 25 9.84 -5.72 -0.42
C PRO A 25 10.08 -4.83 -1.63
N ALA A 26 11.34 -4.65 -1.98
CA ALA A 26 11.73 -3.67 -2.98
C ALA A 26 10.98 -3.80 -4.31
N GLY A 27 10.82 -5.01 -4.81
CA GLY A 27 10.14 -5.22 -6.08
C GLY A 27 8.68 -4.84 -6.01
N PHE A 28 8.00 -5.23 -4.93
CA PHE A 28 6.60 -4.89 -4.76
C PHE A 28 6.45 -3.37 -4.60
N ARG A 29 7.37 -2.76 -3.87
CA ARG A 29 7.30 -1.33 -3.60
C ARG A 29 7.46 -0.51 -4.87
N ALA A 30 8.41 -0.90 -5.72
CA ALA A 30 8.64 -0.18 -6.96
C ALA A 30 7.40 -0.18 -7.84
N VAL A 31 6.81 -1.35 -8.04
CA VAL A 31 5.63 -1.46 -8.89
C VAL A 31 4.45 -0.72 -8.24
N PHE A 32 4.28 -0.87 -6.94
CA PHE A 32 3.18 -0.22 -6.25
C PHE A 32 3.29 1.30 -6.39
N ASN A 33 4.46 1.85 -6.15
CA ASN A 33 4.64 3.29 -6.25
C ASN A 33 4.38 3.79 -7.67
N MET A 34 4.89 3.08 -8.67
CA MET A 34 4.72 3.52 -10.04
C MET A 34 3.28 3.46 -10.50
N PHE A 35 2.57 2.42 -10.10
CA PHE A 35 1.19 2.26 -10.55
C PHE A 35 0.22 3.12 -9.74
N ALA A 36 0.28 3.01 -8.43
CA ALA A 36 -0.70 3.65 -7.57
C ALA A 36 -0.42 5.12 -7.30
N LEU A 37 0.85 5.49 -7.19
CA LEU A 37 1.16 6.85 -6.83
C LEU A 37 1.57 7.72 -8.02
N GLU A 38 2.22 7.12 -9.01
CA GLU A 38 2.71 7.89 -10.14
C GLU A 38 1.86 7.73 -11.40
N GLY A 39 0.95 6.78 -11.40
CA GLY A 39 0.01 6.64 -12.50
C GLY A 39 0.51 5.94 -13.75
N TYR A 40 1.61 5.23 -13.67
CA TYR A 40 2.10 4.49 -14.82
C TYR A 40 1.23 3.25 -15.07
N SER A 41 1.07 2.90 -16.33
CA SER A 41 0.39 1.65 -16.67
C SER A 41 1.32 0.47 -16.43
N HIS A 42 0.75 -0.72 -16.35
CA HIS A 42 1.58 -1.93 -16.21
C HIS A 42 2.51 -2.11 -17.39
N LYS A 43 2.08 -1.68 -18.57
CA LYS A 43 2.94 -1.76 -19.74
C LYS A 43 4.14 -0.86 -19.58
N GLU A 44 3.92 0.35 -19.10
CA GLU A 44 5.00 1.30 -18.88
C GLU A 44 5.94 0.84 -17.78
N ILE A 45 5.38 0.29 -16.71
CA ILE A 45 6.18 -0.24 -15.62
C ILE A 45 7.05 -1.38 -16.11
N ALA A 46 6.45 -2.27 -16.91
CA ALA A 46 7.19 -3.40 -17.45
C ALA A 46 8.39 -2.92 -18.25
N GLU A 47 8.20 -1.91 -19.05
CA GLU A 47 9.28 -1.38 -19.86
C GLU A 47 10.36 -0.73 -19.00
N GLN A 48 9.96 0.04 -18.00
CA GLN A 48 10.93 0.74 -17.19
C GLN A 48 11.70 -0.19 -16.26
N LEU A 49 11.05 -1.21 -15.75
CA LEU A 49 11.70 -2.14 -14.82
C LEU A 49 12.25 -3.38 -15.52
N ASN A 50 12.06 -3.48 -16.80
CA ASN A 50 12.54 -4.61 -17.58
C ASN A 50 11.96 -5.92 -17.07
N ILE A 51 10.67 -5.94 -16.87
CA ILE A 51 9.92 -7.13 -16.47
C ILE A 51 8.75 -7.29 -17.42
N SER A 52 8.05 -8.40 -17.36
CA SER A 52 6.88 -8.57 -18.20
C SER A 52 5.71 -7.80 -17.62
N GLU A 53 4.75 -7.52 -18.47
CA GLU A 53 3.53 -6.87 -18.03
C GLU A 53 2.79 -7.72 -17.01
N GLY A 54 2.78 -9.03 -17.22
CA GLY A 54 2.18 -9.96 -16.27
C GLY A 54 2.87 -9.93 -14.92
N THR A 55 4.19 -9.80 -14.92
CA THR A 55 4.95 -9.67 -13.67
C THR A 55 4.58 -8.37 -12.96
N SER A 56 4.43 -7.28 -13.71
CA SER A 56 4.01 -6.02 -13.11
C SER A 56 2.66 -6.17 -12.43
N LYS A 57 1.69 -6.79 -13.08
CA LYS A 57 0.37 -7.01 -12.51
C LYS A 57 0.43 -7.87 -11.26
N SER A 58 1.21 -8.95 -11.32
CA SER A 58 1.33 -9.87 -10.21
C SER A 58 2.03 -9.20 -9.03
N GLN A 59 3.07 -8.41 -9.27
CA GLN A 59 3.76 -7.69 -8.21
C GLN A 59 2.83 -6.68 -7.55
N TYR A 60 2.05 -5.98 -8.35
CA TYR A 60 1.10 -5.02 -7.81
C TYR A 60 0.05 -5.70 -6.95
N SER A 61 -0.47 -6.81 -7.40
CA SER A 61 -1.46 -7.57 -6.67
C SER A 61 -0.90 -8.04 -5.31
N ARG A 62 0.33 -8.50 -5.32
CA ARG A 62 0.97 -8.95 -4.08
C ARG A 62 1.27 -7.78 -3.16
N ALA A 63 1.64 -6.63 -3.71
CA ALA A 63 1.86 -5.45 -2.92
C ALA A 63 0.59 -5.03 -2.21
N ARG A 64 -0.53 -5.05 -2.93
CA ARG A 64 -1.82 -4.70 -2.34
C ARG A 64 -2.21 -5.66 -1.23
N ALA A 65 -2.02 -6.95 -1.46
CA ALA A 65 -2.36 -7.95 -0.46
C ALA A 65 -1.50 -7.77 0.80
N TYR A 66 -0.24 -7.46 0.61
CA TYR A 66 0.66 -7.25 1.72
C TYR A 66 0.23 -6.02 2.53
N LEU A 67 -0.10 -4.94 1.83
CA LEU A 67 -0.54 -3.73 2.51
C LEU A 67 -1.87 -3.93 3.22
N GLN A 68 -2.79 -4.64 2.60
CA GLN A 68 -4.08 -4.91 3.21
C GLN A 68 -3.91 -5.71 4.48
N LYS A 69 -3.01 -6.66 4.47
CA LYS A 69 -2.76 -7.47 5.65
C LYS A 69 -2.16 -6.62 6.77
N LEU A 70 -1.21 -5.76 6.45
CA LEU A 70 -0.61 -4.92 7.46
C LEU A 70 -1.62 -3.95 8.04
N LEU A 71 -2.43 -3.34 7.20
CA LEU A 71 -3.44 -2.40 7.67
C LEU A 71 -4.51 -3.07 8.50
N THR A 72 -4.91 -4.25 8.09
CA THR A 72 -5.92 -5.02 8.82
C THR A 72 -5.39 -5.43 10.18
N ASP A 73 -4.16 -5.89 10.24
CA ASP A 73 -3.56 -6.31 11.49
C ASP A 73 -3.46 -5.12 12.44
N GLU A 74 -3.10 -3.96 11.92
CA GLU A 74 -2.99 -2.79 12.74
C GLU A 74 -4.35 -2.35 13.27
N LYS A 75 -5.36 -2.36 12.44
CA LYS A 75 -6.70 -2.02 12.86
C LYS A 75 -7.21 -3.02 13.88
N LYS A 76 -6.93 -4.28 13.65
CA LYS A 76 -7.36 -5.32 14.55
C LYS A 76 -6.73 -5.12 15.91
N SER A 77 -5.47 -4.79 15.93
CA SER A 77 -4.78 -4.55 17.17
C SER A 77 -5.40 -3.38 17.93
N LYS A 78 -5.73 -2.31 17.24
CA LYS A 78 -6.36 -1.16 17.87
C LYS A 78 -7.73 -1.51 18.43
N VAL A 79 -8.49 -2.28 17.69
CA VAL A 79 -9.82 -2.68 18.13
C VAL A 79 -9.70 -3.57 19.35
N GLU A 80 -8.76 -4.48 19.34
CA GLU A 80 -8.57 -5.36 20.47
C GLU A 80 -8.18 -4.58 21.72
N ASN A 81 -7.34 -3.58 21.56
CA ASN A 81 -6.97 -2.75 22.68
C ASN A 81 -8.19 -2.05 23.28
N ILE A 82 -9.07 -1.59 22.43
CA ILE A 82 -10.26 -0.90 22.88
C ILE A 82 -11.21 -1.83 23.61
N PHE A 83 -11.40 -3.03 23.07
CA PHE A 83 -12.39 -3.92 23.63
C PHE A 83 -11.87 -4.83 24.74
N TYR A 84 -10.61 -5.09 24.77
CA TYR A 84 -10.10 -6.05 25.73
C TYR A 84 -9.13 -5.44 26.75
N SER A 85 -8.87 -4.18 26.65
CA SER A 85 -8.02 -3.58 27.66
C SER A 85 -8.88 -2.86 28.75
#